data_017fe19672f4ba8807122507405556ca
#
_entry.id   017fe19672f4ba8807122507405556ca
#
_cell.length_a   1.000
_cell.length_b   1.000
_cell.length_c   1.000
_cell.angle_alpha   90.00
_cell.angle_beta   90.00
_cell.angle_gamma   90.00
#
_symmetry.space_group_name_H-M   'P 1'
#
loop_
_entity.id
_entity.type
_entity.pdbx_description
1 polymer ?
#
loop_
_entity_poly.entity_id
_entity_poly.type
_entity_poly.pdbx_seq_one_letter_code
_entity_poly.pdbx_strand_id
1 'polypeptide(L)'
;AFLRKAGADTALVHKFFQHDLRDTVTKMQIIQGAQTYRGSMAIALTDRPVGRAIAGQAADEMLNIAGIEASFVLFPEAGQAYLSARSGSNVNVQVISEMLGGGGNATTAGAQFPGKTTEDVLPLLKETIDNYFDDEA
;
A
#
# COMPACT_ATOMS: atom_id res chain seq x y z
N ALA A 1 -4.85 -28.90 17.38
CA ALA A 1 -3.73 -29.71 17.23
C ALA A 1 -2.42 -29.01 17.58
N PHE A 2 -1.86 -28.25 16.66
CA PHE A 2 -0.61 -27.54 16.94
C PHE A 2 -0.72 -26.60 18.13
N LEU A 3 -1.78 -25.82 18.20
CA LEU A 3 -1.99 -24.86 19.29
C LEU A 3 -2.17 -25.49 20.65
N ARG A 4 -2.66 -26.71 20.67
CA ARG A 4 -2.83 -27.45 21.93
C ARG A 4 -1.52 -27.96 22.50
N LYS A 5 -0.55 -28.25 21.64
CA LYS A 5 0.77 -28.69 22.09
C LYS A 5 1.51 -27.57 22.80
N ALA A 6 1.19 -26.35 22.48
CA ALA A 6 1.79 -25.18 23.09
C ALA A 6 0.88 -24.61 24.18
N GLY A 7 0.31 -25.47 25.04
CA GLY A 7 -0.67 -25.08 26.03
C GLY A 7 -0.24 -23.95 26.96
N ALA A 8 1.06 -23.90 27.31
CA ALA A 8 1.58 -22.82 28.14
C ALA A 8 1.54 -21.46 27.45
N ASP A 9 1.42 -21.44 26.11
CA ASP A 9 1.45 -20.23 25.30
C ASP A 9 0.06 -19.77 24.86
N THR A 10 -1.00 -20.31 25.46
CA THR A 10 -2.37 -19.97 25.05
C THR A 10 -2.64 -18.47 25.13
N ALA A 11 -2.19 -17.80 26.19
CA ALA A 11 -2.38 -16.36 26.34
C ALA A 11 -1.60 -15.57 25.27
N LEU A 12 -0.40 -16.02 24.92
CA LEU A 12 0.41 -15.40 23.89
C LEU A 12 -0.23 -15.55 22.51
N VAL A 13 -0.72 -16.75 22.21
CA VAL A 13 -1.41 -17.03 20.94
C VAL A 13 -2.67 -16.17 20.82
N HIS A 14 -3.45 -16.07 21.91
CA HIS A 14 -4.65 -15.25 21.92
C HIS A 14 -4.33 -13.77 21.67
N LYS A 15 -3.27 -13.27 22.28
CA LYS A 15 -2.80 -11.90 22.10
C LYS A 15 -2.35 -11.65 20.65
N PHE A 16 -1.68 -12.62 20.06
CA PHE A 16 -1.24 -12.58 18.66
C PHE A 16 -2.44 -12.48 17.72
N PHE A 17 -3.48 -13.28 17.94
CA PHE A 17 -4.69 -13.22 17.12
C PHE A 17 -5.40 -11.87 17.24
N GLN A 18 -5.45 -11.28 18.42
CA GLN A 18 -6.05 -9.96 18.61
C GLN A 18 -5.30 -8.89 17.81
N HIS A 19 -3.98 -8.95 17.80
CA HIS A 19 -3.15 -8.03 17.02
C HIS A 19 -3.39 -8.23 15.53
N ASP A 20 -3.42 -9.48 15.08
CA ASP A 20 -3.68 -9.85 13.70
C ASP A 20 -5.05 -9.36 13.23
N LEU A 21 -6.05 -9.48 14.08
CA LEU A 21 -7.40 -9.00 13.77
C LEU A 21 -7.43 -7.48 13.59
N ARG A 22 -6.74 -6.74 14.43
CA ARG A 22 -6.65 -5.28 14.30
C ARG A 22 -5.97 -4.89 13.00
N ASP A 23 -4.89 -5.57 12.65
CA ASP A 23 -4.17 -5.32 11.41
C ASP A 23 -5.06 -5.62 10.20
N THR A 24 -5.82 -6.71 10.27
CA THR A 24 -6.76 -7.07 9.21
C THR A 24 -7.84 -6.00 9.04
N VAL A 25 -8.41 -5.53 10.15
CA VAL A 25 -9.42 -4.47 10.10
C VAL A 25 -8.84 -3.18 9.51
N THR A 26 -7.63 -2.81 9.90
CA THR A 26 -6.95 -1.63 9.37
C THR A 26 -6.74 -1.75 7.86
N LYS A 27 -6.29 -2.90 7.39
CA LYS A 27 -6.11 -3.16 5.96
C LYS A 27 -7.44 -3.03 5.21
N MET A 28 -8.49 -3.60 5.76
CA MET A 28 -9.82 -3.53 5.14
C MET A 28 -10.32 -2.09 5.04
N GLN A 29 -10.07 -1.28 6.07
CA GLN A 29 -10.44 0.13 6.05
C GLN A 29 -9.70 0.90 4.94
N ILE A 30 -8.42 0.61 4.74
CA ILE A 30 -7.65 1.20 3.65
C ILE A 30 -8.27 0.81 2.31
N ILE A 31 -8.53 -0.47 2.11
CA ILE A 31 -9.06 -1.02 0.86
C ILE A 31 -10.45 -0.48 0.57
N GLN A 32 -11.29 -0.32 1.58
CA GLN A 32 -12.62 0.26 1.41
C GLN A 32 -12.60 1.68 0.85
N GLY A 33 -11.54 2.44 1.15
CA GLY A 33 -11.37 3.79 0.64
C GLY A 33 -10.69 3.86 -0.72
N ALA A 34 -10.32 2.72 -1.30
CA ALA A 34 -9.62 2.69 -2.57
C ALA A 34 -10.52 3.11 -3.72
N GLN A 35 -9.93 3.79 -4.69
CA GLN A 35 -10.59 4.19 -5.93
C GLN A 35 -9.76 3.72 -7.10
N THR A 36 -10.45 3.42 -8.20
CA THR A 36 -9.74 3.08 -9.43
C THR A 36 -9.29 4.33 -10.15
N TYR A 37 -8.13 4.24 -10.80
CA TYR A 37 -7.60 5.29 -11.64
C TYR A 37 -7.15 4.67 -12.95
N ARG A 38 -7.52 5.28 -14.08
CA ARG A 38 -7.25 4.76 -15.42
C ARG A 38 -7.77 3.32 -15.64
N GLY A 39 -8.76 2.94 -14.84
CA GLY A 39 -9.42 1.63 -14.98
C GLY A 39 -8.70 0.44 -14.35
N SER A 40 -7.37 0.48 -14.25
CA SER A 40 -6.59 -0.67 -13.77
C SER A 40 -5.65 -0.36 -12.60
N MET A 41 -5.62 0.89 -12.15
CA MET A 41 -4.83 1.29 -10.98
C MET A 41 -5.75 1.45 -9.79
N ALA A 42 -5.36 0.92 -8.62
CA ALA A 42 -6.09 1.14 -7.38
C ALA A 42 -5.28 2.10 -6.52
N ILE A 43 -5.91 3.16 -6.06
CA ILE A 43 -5.25 4.16 -5.18
C ILE A 43 -6.06 4.27 -3.91
N ALA A 44 -5.41 4.05 -2.77
CA ALA A 44 -6.00 4.22 -1.45
C ALA A 44 -5.22 5.28 -0.67
N LEU A 45 -5.94 6.06 0.09
CA LEU A 45 -5.39 7.15 0.88
C LEU A 45 -5.88 6.99 2.31
N THR A 46 -4.99 7.09 3.27
CA THR A 46 -5.38 7.14 4.68
C THR A 46 -4.72 8.34 5.35
N ASP A 47 -5.39 8.90 6.35
CA ASP A 47 -4.86 10.00 7.15
C ASP A 47 -4.30 9.52 8.49
N ARG A 48 -4.29 8.21 8.73
CA ARG A 48 -3.81 7.61 9.97
C ARG A 48 -2.47 6.92 9.77
N PRO A 49 -1.58 6.96 10.79
CA PRO A 49 -0.27 6.30 10.69
C PRO A 49 -0.42 4.78 10.85
N VAL A 50 -0.71 4.09 9.77
CA VAL A 50 -0.95 2.64 9.78
C VAL A 50 0.33 1.81 9.77
N GLY A 51 1.47 2.42 9.45
CA GLY A 51 2.74 1.73 9.34
C GLY A 51 2.99 1.14 7.96
N ARG A 52 4.27 0.99 7.62
CA ARG A 52 4.67 0.52 6.29
C ARG A 52 4.25 -0.90 5.99
N ALA A 53 4.30 -1.78 7.01
CA ALA A 53 3.94 -3.18 6.81
C ALA A 53 2.46 -3.32 6.43
N ILE A 54 1.58 -2.63 7.16
CA ILE A 54 0.15 -2.69 6.89
C ILE A 54 -0.18 -2.04 5.55
N ALA A 55 0.42 -0.89 5.26
CA ALA A 55 0.21 -0.22 3.98
C ALA A 55 0.64 -1.10 2.80
N GLY A 56 1.80 -1.75 2.91
CA GLY A 56 2.28 -2.68 1.89
C GLY A 56 1.39 -3.88 1.71
N GLN A 57 0.89 -4.45 2.82
CA GLN A 57 -0.03 -5.59 2.77
C GLN A 57 -1.36 -5.20 2.14
N ALA A 58 -1.87 -4.00 2.44
CA ALA A 58 -3.09 -3.51 1.82
C ALA A 58 -2.90 -3.36 0.30
N ALA A 59 -1.75 -2.83 -0.12
CA ALA A 59 -1.42 -2.72 -1.54
C ALA A 59 -1.36 -4.10 -2.20
N ASP A 60 -0.73 -5.08 -1.54
CA ASP A 60 -0.67 -6.46 -2.05
C ASP A 60 -2.07 -7.04 -2.22
N GLU A 61 -2.95 -6.84 -1.25
CA GLU A 61 -4.31 -7.37 -1.33
C GLU A 61 -5.12 -6.72 -2.44
N MET A 62 -4.93 -5.43 -2.70
CA MET A 62 -5.62 -4.77 -3.79
C MET A 62 -5.25 -5.33 -5.16
N LEU A 63 -4.06 -5.90 -5.30
CA LEU A 63 -3.66 -6.57 -6.55
C LEU A 63 -4.49 -7.82 -6.84
N ASN A 64 -5.13 -8.40 -5.82
CA ASN A 64 -5.98 -9.58 -6.01
C ASN A 64 -7.35 -9.21 -6.55
N ILE A 65 -7.68 -7.94 -6.62
CA ILE A 65 -8.95 -7.49 -7.18
C ILE A 65 -8.89 -7.62 -8.70
N ALA A 66 -9.93 -8.22 -9.28
CA ALA A 66 -9.98 -8.44 -10.73
C ALA A 66 -9.84 -7.12 -11.49
N GLY A 67 -8.94 -7.10 -12.48
CA GLY A 67 -8.71 -5.93 -13.31
C GLY A 67 -7.70 -4.93 -12.77
N ILE A 68 -7.19 -5.13 -11.56
CA ILE A 68 -6.18 -4.22 -10.99
C ILE A 68 -4.78 -4.73 -11.37
N GLU A 69 -4.01 -3.88 -12.03
CA GLU A 69 -2.64 -4.19 -12.47
C GLU A 69 -1.59 -3.58 -11.55
N ALA A 70 -1.91 -2.48 -10.88
CA ALA A 70 -1.02 -1.87 -9.89
C ALA A 70 -1.85 -1.22 -8.80
N SER A 71 -1.29 -1.16 -7.60
CA SER A 71 -1.95 -0.60 -6.43
C SER A 71 -1.01 0.34 -5.69
N PHE A 72 -1.59 1.39 -5.13
CA PHE A 72 -0.86 2.47 -4.47
C PHE A 72 -1.56 2.82 -3.17
N VAL A 73 -0.80 2.88 -2.07
CA VAL A 73 -1.32 3.31 -0.77
C VAL A 73 -0.51 4.50 -0.30
N LEU A 74 -1.19 5.61 -0.06
CA LEU A 74 -0.60 6.80 0.54
C LEU A 74 -0.99 6.85 2.02
N PHE A 75 0.01 7.00 2.88
CA PHE A 75 -0.20 7.00 4.32
C PHE A 75 0.79 7.95 5.00
N PRO A 76 0.41 8.55 6.15
CA PRO A 76 1.33 9.41 6.90
C PRO A 76 2.18 8.59 7.87
N GLU A 77 3.41 9.04 8.09
CA GLU A 77 4.28 8.49 9.13
C GLU A 77 5.32 9.56 9.48
N ALA A 78 5.54 9.78 10.76
CA ALA A 78 6.57 10.70 11.25
C ALA A 78 6.49 12.11 10.62
N GLY A 79 5.28 12.61 10.45
CA GLY A 79 5.06 13.97 9.95
C GLY A 79 5.23 14.15 8.45
N GLN A 80 5.28 13.07 7.69
CA GLN A 80 5.40 13.15 6.22
C GLN A 80 4.56 12.06 5.57
N ALA A 81 4.32 12.22 4.29
CA ALA A 81 3.58 11.23 3.51
C ALA A 81 4.53 10.16 2.98
N TYR A 82 4.02 8.94 2.87
CA TYR A 82 4.70 7.79 2.29
C TYR A 82 3.82 7.15 1.24
N LEU A 83 4.45 6.52 0.28
CA LEU A 83 3.80 5.73 -0.75
C LEU A 83 4.28 4.28 -0.68
N SER A 84 3.34 3.34 -0.68
CA SER A 84 3.62 1.93 -0.96
C SER A 84 2.97 1.58 -2.28
N ALA A 85 3.74 1.02 -3.21
CA ALA A 85 3.27 0.66 -4.54
C ALA A 85 3.57 -0.80 -4.83
N ARG A 86 2.61 -1.47 -5.46
CA ARG A 86 2.74 -2.87 -5.86
C ARG A 86 2.20 -3.06 -7.26
N SER A 87 2.74 -4.01 -7.99
CA SER A 87 2.22 -4.34 -9.31
C SER A 87 2.40 -5.83 -9.60
N GLY A 88 1.66 -6.30 -10.58
CA GLY A 88 1.93 -7.58 -11.22
C GLY A 88 3.11 -7.42 -12.19
N SER A 89 2.94 -7.82 -13.44
CA SER A 89 4.03 -7.75 -14.41
C SER A 89 3.89 -6.66 -15.46
N ASN A 90 2.72 -6.03 -15.56
CA ASN A 90 2.42 -5.11 -16.66
C ASN A 90 2.78 -3.65 -16.39
N VAL A 91 2.90 -3.28 -15.11
CA VAL A 91 3.23 -1.92 -14.70
C VAL A 91 4.51 -1.97 -13.87
N ASN A 92 5.44 -1.10 -14.19
CA ASN A 92 6.71 -1.03 -13.45
C ASN A 92 6.62 0.06 -12.39
N VAL A 93 6.31 -0.34 -11.14
CA VAL A 93 6.17 0.63 -10.05
C VAL A 93 7.50 1.23 -9.60
N GLN A 94 8.63 0.59 -9.94
CA GLN A 94 9.94 1.18 -9.69
C GLN A 94 10.09 2.50 -10.46
N VAL A 95 9.73 2.49 -11.74
CA VAL A 95 9.83 3.68 -12.58
C VAL A 95 8.95 4.80 -12.03
N ILE A 96 7.70 4.48 -11.68
CA ILE A 96 6.77 5.46 -11.12
C ILE A 96 7.33 6.03 -9.81
N SER A 97 7.81 5.17 -8.93
CA SER A 97 8.33 5.60 -7.63
C SER A 97 9.61 6.44 -7.78
N GLU A 98 10.48 6.09 -8.72
CA GLU A 98 11.69 6.88 -8.99
C GLU A 98 11.35 8.27 -9.53
N MET A 99 10.33 8.39 -10.35
CA MET A 99 9.84 9.70 -10.82
C MET A 99 9.34 10.56 -9.66
N LEU A 100 8.97 9.94 -8.55
CA LEU A 100 8.53 10.62 -7.33
C LEU A 100 9.65 10.75 -6.28
N GLY A 101 10.87 10.38 -6.63
CA GLY A 101 12.02 10.48 -5.73
C GLY A 101 12.24 9.26 -4.84
N GLY A 102 11.51 8.18 -5.10
CA GLY A 102 11.64 6.94 -4.34
C GLY A 102 12.42 5.86 -5.09
N GLY A 103 12.04 4.61 -4.85
CA GLY A 103 12.69 3.46 -5.47
C GLY A 103 12.06 2.14 -5.07
N GLY A 104 12.73 1.06 -5.43
CA GLY A 104 12.28 -0.30 -5.16
C GLY A 104 12.65 -1.20 -6.31
N ASN A 105 11.74 -2.12 -6.64
CA ASN A 105 11.88 -2.96 -7.82
C ASN A 105 10.60 -2.89 -8.67
N ALA A 106 10.55 -3.64 -9.76
CA ALA A 106 9.47 -3.52 -10.74
C ALA A 106 8.08 -3.82 -10.16
N THR A 107 8.00 -4.66 -9.12
CA THR A 107 6.73 -5.09 -8.54
C THR A 107 6.47 -4.57 -7.11
N THR A 108 7.49 -4.02 -6.46
CA THR A 108 7.40 -3.50 -5.08
C THR A 108 8.25 -2.26 -4.97
N ALA A 109 7.64 -1.13 -4.70
CA ALA A 109 8.36 0.13 -4.64
C ALA A 109 7.65 1.09 -3.67
N GLY A 110 8.28 2.21 -3.41
CA GLY A 110 7.72 3.24 -2.56
C GLY A 110 8.48 4.53 -2.63
N ALA A 111 7.95 5.53 -1.96
CA ALA A 111 8.57 6.85 -1.90
C ALA A 111 8.16 7.55 -0.60
N GLN A 112 8.93 8.55 -0.20
CA GLN A 112 8.59 9.38 0.93
C GLN A 112 8.61 10.85 0.50
N PHE A 113 7.77 11.65 1.13
CA PHE A 113 7.53 13.03 0.73
C PHE A 113 7.64 13.95 1.95
N PRO A 114 8.87 14.36 2.31
CA PRO A 114 9.07 15.22 3.47
C PRO A 114 8.25 16.51 3.37
N GLY A 115 7.58 16.88 4.47
CA GLY A 115 6.81 18.10 4.54
C GLY A 115 5.49 18.09 3.80
N LYS A 116 5.06 16.97 3.25
CA LYS A 116 3.81 16.87 2.49
C LYS A 116 2.82 15.95 3.18
N THR A 117 1.53 16.27 3.00
CA THR A 117 0.45 15.39 3.44
C THR A 117 0.12 14.39 2.35
N THR A 118 -0.62 13.35 2.71
CA THR A 118 -1.08 12.36 1.72
C THR A 118 -1.98 13.02 0.67
N GLU A 119 -2.76 14.02 1.06
CA GLU A 119 -3.62 14.76 0.14
C GLU A 119 -2.80 15.60 -0.84
N ASP A 120 -1.68 16.16 -0.40
CA ASP A 120 -0.76 16.89 -1.28
C ASP A 120 -0.16 15.99 -2.34
N VAL A 121 0.13 14.75 -1.98
CA VAL A 121 0.81 13.80 -2.86
C VAL A 121 -0.14 13.18 -3.88
N LEU A 122 -1.41 13.05 -3.56
CA LEU A 122 -2.37 12.38 -4.44
C LEU A 122 -2.38 12.94 -5.87
N PRO A 123 -2.46 14.25 -6.10
CA PRO A 123 -2.39 14.77 -7.47
C PRO A 123 -1.03 14.53 -8.13
N LEU A 124 0.06 14.56 -7.36
CA LEU A 124 1.39 14.25 -7.89
C LEU A 124 1.47 12.80 -8.35
N LEU A 125 0.92 11.88 -7.57
CA LEU A 125 0.89 10.47 -7.93
C LEU A 125 0.10 10.25 -9.21
N LYS A 126 -1.07 10.85 -9.32
CA LYS A 126 -1.92 10.72 -10.52
C LYS A 126 -1.21 11.26 -11.76
N GLU A 127 -0.59 12.43 -11.64
CA GLU A 127 0.17 13.03 -12.74
C GLU A 127 1.33 12.13 -13.15
N THR A 128 2.04 11.55 -12.17
CA THR A 128 3.17 10.67 -12.45
C THR A 128 2.72 9.38 -13.13
N ILE A 129 1.61 8.81 -12.71
CA ILE A 129 1.02 7.64 -13.38
C ILE A 129 0.68 7.99 -14.83
N ASP A 130 0.06 9.14 -15.05
CA ASP A 130 -0.28 9.59 -16.40
C ASP A 130 0.96 9.74 -17.28
N ASN A 131 2.00 10.38 -16.74
CA ASN A 131 3.27 10.56 -17.46
C ASN A 131 3.93 9.22 -17.77
N TYR A 132 3.86 8.28 -16.85
CA TYR A 132 4.41 6.94 -17.05
C TYR A 132 3.75 6.26 -18.26
N PHE A 133 2.43 6.30 -18.35
CA PHE A 133 1.72 5.68 -19.46
C PHE A 133 1.90 6.45 -20.77
N ASP A 134 1.98 7.76 -20.72
CA ASP A 134 2.21 8.57 -21.90
C ASP A 134 3.60 8.28 -22.49
N ASP A 135 4.62 8.11 -21.65
CA ASP A 135 5.96 7.76 -22.09
C ASP A 135 6.05 6.35 -22.68
N GLU A 136 5.21 5.43 -22.17
CA GLU A 136 5.14 4.05 -22.68
C GLU A 136 4.41 3.96 -24.01
N ALA A 137 3.55 4.92 -24.29
CA ALA A 137 2.80 4.96 -25.54
C ALA A 137 3.70 5.44 -26.67
#